data_982f028eed6cbefa1418b048f4547392
#
_entry.id   982f028eed6cbefa1418b048f4547392
#
_cell.length_a   1.000
_cell.length_b   1.000
_cell.length_c   1.000
_cell.angle_alpha   90.00
_cell.angle_beta   90.00
_cell.angle_gamma   90.00
#
_symmetry.space_group_name_H-M   'P 1'
#
loop_
_entity.id
_entity.type
_entity.pdbx_description
1 polymer ?
#
loop_
_entity_poly.entity_id
_entity_poly.type
_entity_poly.pdbx_seq_one_letter_code
_entity_poly.pdbx_strand_id
1 'polypeptide(L)'
;QFNAQIINQALPQFLTGVPTIIYQGVDQPGQVHPTEAEVLAVLEEVKNADIQPNKVEAINSDFMAGIKIKPGAVKKAVTGAYGATIWTLKNGLNVVVLPTEYKKDQVIFELTKKGGVSLVPTEDIASFDRNIVQLFNNNSGIASYNSATVSKMLTGKTVSVSTNMSETKNGISGHCAPEDIETAL
;
A
#
# COMPACT_ATOMS: atom_id res chain seq x y z
N GLN A 1 -12.20 18.56 10.82
CA GLN A 1 -11.88 17.95 9.51
C GLN A 1 -11.17 18.98 8.65
N PHE A 2 -10.05 18.59 8.06
CA PHE A 2 -9.34 19.42 7.08
C PHE A 2 -10.11 19.37 5.75
N ASN A 3 -10.24 20.50 5.11
CA ASN A 3 -10.82 20.61 3.77
C ASN A 3 -9.98 21.54 2.90
N ALA A 4 -10.23 21.55 1.60
CA ALA A 4 -9.46 22.34 0.64
C ALA A 4 -9.46 23.85 0.97
N GLN A 5 -10.55 24.37 1.53
CA GLN A 5 -10.65 25.78 1.89
C GLN A 5 -9.69 26.13 3.03
N ILE A 6 -9.62 25.32 4.09
CA ILE A 6 -8.68 25.53 5.22
C ILE A 6 -7.25 25.45 4.74
N ILE A 7 -6.93 24.46 3.87
CA ILE A 7 -5.59 24.29 3.31
C ILE A 7 -5.21 25.51 2.46
N ASN A 8 -6.09 25.95 1.57
CA ASN A 8 -5.82 27.11 0.71
C ASN A 8 -5.68 28.43 1.48
N GLN A 9 -6.36 28.57 2.63
CA GLN A 9 -6.17 29.72 3.50
C GLN A 9 -4.85 29.69 4.27
N ALA A 10 -4.34 28.51 4.61
CA ALA A 10 -3.09 28.35 5.34
C ALA A 10 -1.84 28.40 4.42
N LEU A 11 -1.96 27.91 3.18
CA LEU A 11 -0.86 27.82 2.21
C LEU A 11 -0.04 29.13 2.05
N PRO A 12 -0.63 30.34 1.91
CA PRO A 12 0.11 31.57 1.77
C PRO A 12 1.05 31.88 2.95
N GLN A 13 0.73 31.37 4.15
CA GLN A 13 1.57 31.58 5.35
C GLN A 13 2.86 30.75 5.29
N PHE A 14 2.86 29.63 4.56
CA PHE A 14 4.03 28.75 4.40
C PHE A 14 4.86 29.09 3.15
N LEU A 15 4.25 29.77 2.17
CA LEU A 15 4.89 30.12 0.90
C LEU A 15 5.46 31.54 0.92
N THR A 16 5.74 32.09 2.10
CA THR A 16 6.38 33.42 2.26
C THR A 16 7.90 33.29 2.19
N GLY A 17 8.54 34.16 1.44
CA GLY A 17 9.99 34.26 1.35
C GLY A 17 10.55 33.91 -0.04
N VAL A 18 11.86 34.03 -0.15
CA VAL A 18 12.60 33.66 -1.37
C VAL A 18 12.95 32.18 -1.27
N PRO A 19 12.55 31.36 -2.25
CA PRO A 19 12.87 29.93 -2.23
C PRO A 19 14.39 29.73 -2.34
N THR A 20 14.93 28.84 -1.51
CA THR A 20 16.29 28.35 -1.67
C THR A 20 16.29 27.13 -2.56
N ILE A 21 17.06 27.17 -3.64
CA ILE A 21 17.19 26.04 -4.56
C ILE A 21 18.53 25.38 -4.31
N ILE A 22 18.48 24.06 -4.09
CA ILE A 22 19.66 23.22 -4.00
C ILE A 22 19.63 22.26 -5.18
N TYR A 23 20.59 22.40 -6.11
CA TYR A 23 20.79 21.45 -7.18
C TYR A 23 21.91 20.48 -6.77
N GLN A 24 21.63 19.20 -6.87
CA GLN A 24 22.58 18.13 -6.63
C GLN A 24 22.61 17.20 -7.84
N GLY A 25 23.75 17.05 -8.47
CA GLY A 25 23.98 16.19 -9.61
C GLY A 25 25.21 15.31 -9.41
N VAL A 26 25.33 14.25 -10.21
CA VAL A 26 26.51 13.37 -10.24
C VAL A 26 27.55 14.02 -11.13
N ASP A 27 28.79 14.21 -10.64
CA ASP A 27 29.90 14.71 -11.44
C ASP A 27 30.51 13.54 -12.24
N GLN A 28 30.11 13.41 -13.50
CA GLN A 28 30.64 12.42 -14.43
C GLN A 28 31.20 13.10 -15.68
N PRO A 29 32.25 12.56 -16.32
CA PRO A 29 32.80 13.10 -17.55
C PRO A 29 31.72 13.20 -18.65
N GLY A 30 31.55 14.41 -19.20
CA GLY A 30 30.59 14.72 -20.25
C GLY A 30 29.19 15.10 -19.76
N GLN A 31 28.95 15.13 -18.45
CA GLN A 31 27.70 15.64 -17.90
C GLN A 31 27.71 17.16 -17.83
N VAL A 32 26.68 17.79 -18.36
CA VAL A 32 26.48 19.24 -18.28
C VAL A 32 25.52 19.53 -17.13
N HIS A 33 25.94 20.36 -16.20
CA HIS A 33 25.09 20.82 -15.12
C HIS A 33 24.49 22.17 -15.46
N PRO A 34 23.25 22.46 -15.03
CA PRO A 34 22.66 23.78 -15.26
C PRO A 34 23.42 24.84 -14.49
N THR A 35 23.55 26.00 -15.11
CA THR A 35 24.08 27.20 -14.47
C THR A 35 23.03 27.84 -13.55
N GLU A 36 23.46 28.66 -12.62
CA GLU A 36 22.55 29.45 -11.77
C GLU A 36 21.55 30.27 -12.61
N ALA A 37 22.03 30.89 -13.69
CA ALA A 37 21.19 31.68 -14.59
C ALA A 37 20.10 30.86 -15.26
N GLU A 38 20.40 29.65 -15.69
CA GLU A 38 19.41 28.73 -16.29
C GLU A 38 18.37 28.29 -15.26
N VAL A 39 18.79 27.98 -14.04
CA VAL A 39 17.85 27.61 -12.95
C VAL A 39 16.93 28.78 -12.61
N LEU A 40 17.46 30.00 -12.51
CA LEU A 40 16.66 31.19 -12.25
C LEU A 40 15.70 31.52 -13.40
N ALA A 41 16.12 31.31 -14.65
CA ALA A 41 15.25 31.48 -15.81
C ALA A 41 14.05 30.53 -15.80
N VAL A 42 14.27 29.26 -15.46
CA VAL A 42 13.19 28.27 -15.32
C VAL A 42 12.22 28.66 -14.20
N LEU A 43 12.73 29.22 -13.08
CA LEU A 43 11.86 29.71 -12.01
C LEU A 43 10.93 30.84 -12.48
N GLU A 44 11.46 31.81 -13.19
CA GLU A 44 10.65 32.92 -13.71
C GLU A 44 9.65 32.43 -14.77
N GLU A 45 10.03 31.46 -15.61
CA GLU A 45 9.13 30.81 -16.56
C GLU A 45 7.97 30.13 -15.85
N VAL A 46 8.25 29.27 -14.84
CA VAL A 46 7.22 28.55 -14.08
C VAL A 46 6.32 29.50 -13.29
N LYS A 47 6.88 30.57 -12.74
CA LYS A 47 6.12 31.59 -11.98
C LYS A 47 5.10 32.33 -12.86
N ASN A 48 5.41 32.50 -14.14
CA ASN A 48 4.55 33.18 -15.12
C ASN A 48 3.71 32.18 -15.97
N ALA A 49 3.91 30.88 -15.80
CA ALA A 49 3.18 29.85 -16.54
C ALA A 49 1.74 29.72 -16.04
N ASP A 50 0.81 29.55 -16.98
CA ASP A 50 -0.57 29.17 -16.68
C ASP A 50 -0.64 27.68 -16.33
N ILE A 51 -0.34 27.36 -15.06
CA ILE A 51 -0.32 25.98 -14.57
C ILE A 51 -1.75 25.52 -14.31
N GLN A 52 -2.20 24.60 -15.14
CA GLN A 52 -3.51 23.98 -14.97
C GLN A 52 -3.47 22.90 -13.87
N PRO A 53 -4.51 22.82 -13.02
CA PRO A 53 -4.60 21.75 -12.02
C PRO A 53 -4.60 20.37 -12.69
N ASN A 54 -3.90 19.42 -12.08
CA ASN A 54 -3.92 18.04 -12.56
C ASN A 54 -5.35 17.51 -12.53
N LYS A 55 -5.86 17.04 -13.67
CA LYS A 55 -7.16 16.39 -13.75
C LYS A 55 -7.09 15.04 -13.04
N VAL A 56 -7.64 14.97 -11.84
CA VAL A 56 -7.79 13.73 -11.13
C VAL A 56 -9.08 13.08 -11.61
N GLU A 57 -8.97 11.95 -12.30
CA GLU A 57 -10.14 11.14 -12.62
C GLU A 57 -10.82 10.68 -11.33
N ALA A 58 -12.16 10.66 -11.34
CA ALA A 58 -12.92 10.15 -10.22
C ALA A 58 -12.57 8.67 -10.01
N ILE A 59 -12.01 8.34 -8.86
CA ILE A 59 -11.63 6.98 -8.51
C ILE A 59 -12.85 6.33 -7.87
N ASN A 60 -13.29 5.19 -8.43
CA ASN A 60 -14.25 4.35 -7.75
C ASN A 60 -13.56 3.77 -6.49
N SER A 61 -14.11 4.09 -5.31
CA SER A 61 -13.55 3.65 -4.03
C SER A 61 -13.90 2.19 -3.68
N ASP A 62 -14.65 1.51 -4.52
CA ASP A 62 -15.03 0.12 -4.32
C ASP A 62 -14.04 -0.82 -5.02
N PHE A 63 -13.14 -1.43 -4.24
CA PHE A 63 -12.20 -2.45 -4.72
C PHE A 63 -12.91 -3.68 -5.31
N MET A 64 -14.16 -3.92 -4.90
CA MET A 64 -14.95 -5.08 -5.28
C MET A 64 -15.94 -4.78 -6.41
N ALA A 65 -15.87 -3.59 -7.03
CA ALA A 65 -16.76 -3.22 -8.12
C ALA A 65 -16.78 -4.30 -9.21
N GLY A 66 -17.94 -4.89 -9.42
CA GLY A 66 -18.15 -5.95 -10.40
C GLY A 66 -17.73 -7.36 -9.95
N ILE A 67 -17.16 -7.53 -8.75
CA ILE A 67 -16.74 -8.82 -8.22
C ILE A 67 -17.82 -9.34 -7.26
N LYS A 68 -18.40 -10.51 -7.57
CA LYS A 68 -19.36 -11.17 -6.69
C LYS A 68 -18.66 -12.21 -5.84
N ILE A 69 -18.58 -11.97 -4.53
CA ILE A 69 -18.07 -12.96 -3.57
C ILE A 69 -19.21 -13.83 -3.07
N LYS A 70 -19.00 -15.14 -3.07
CA LYS A 70 -19.88 -16.08 -2.37
C LYS A 70 -19.34 -16.28 -0.95
N PRO A 71 -20.13 -16.02 0.10
CA PRO A 71 -19.70 -16.24 1.48
C PRO A 71 -19.30 -17.71 1.69
N GLY A 72 -18.20 -17.94 2.39
CA GLY A 72 -17.79 -19.27 2.82
C GLY A 72 -18.74 -19.79 3.92
N ALA A 73 -19.28 -20.98 3.76
CA ALA A 73 -20.10 -21.58 4.80
C ALA A 73 -19.22 -22.28 5.85
N VAL A 74 -19.50 -22.03 7.14
CA VAL A 74 -18.84 -22.72 8.25
C VAL A 74 -19.34 -24.17 8.32
N LYS A 75 -18.41 -25.13 8.30
CA LYS A 75 -18.67 -26.57 8.49
C LYS A 75 -18.59 -26.94 9.97
N LYS A 76 -17.65 -26.37 10.70
CA LYS A 76 -17.38 -26.68 12.11
C LYS A 76 -16.85 -25.45 12.82
N ALA A 77 -17.26 -25.26 14.07
CA ALA A 77 -16.71 -24.26 14.98
C ALA A 77 -16.30 -24.95 16.29
N VAL A 78 -15.11 -24.65 16.79
CA VAL A 78 -14.58 -25.17 18.07
C VAL A 78 -13.83 -24.08 18.80
N THR A 79 -13.75 -24.22 20.12
CA THR A 79 -12.89 -23.37 20.96
C THR A 79 -11.47 -23.93 20.93
N GLY A 80 -10.51 -23.08 20.60
CA GLY A 80 -9.09 -23.38 20.60
C GLY A 80 -8.40 -22.92 21.89
N ALA A 81 -7.07 -22.92 21.88
CA ALA A 81 -6.27 -22.41 22.98
C ALA A 81 -6.51 -20.90 23.20
N TYR A 82 -6.33 -20.46 24.44
CA TYR A 82 -6.46 -19.05 24.84
C TYR A 82 -7.83 -18.42 24.58
N GLY A 83 -8.88 -19.22 24.41
CA GLY A 83 -10.22 -18.72 24.09
C GLY A 83 -10.44 -18.38 22.61
N ALA A 84 -9.53 -18.75 21.73
CA ALA A 84 -9.71 -18.56 20.30
C ALA A 84 -10.90 -19.35 19.77
N THR A 85 -11.60 -18.80 18.78
CA THR A 85 -12.59 -19.52 17.99
C THR A 85 -11.96 -20.01 16.69
N ILE A 86 -12.10 -21.30 16.40
CA ILE A 86 -11.58 -21.92 15.19
C ILE A 86 -12.76 -22.34 14.33
N TRP A 87 -12.90 -21.75 13.14
CA TRP A 87 -13.86 -22.14 12.14
C TRP A 87 -13.18 -22.95 11.04
N THR A 88 -13.74 -24.10 10.73
CA THR A 88 -13.40 -24.84 9.50
C THR A 88 -14.48 -24.57 8.48
N LEU A 89 -14.13 -23.96 7.37
CA LEU A 89 -15.06 -23.67 6.27
C LEU A 89 -15.27 -24.91 5.39
N LYS A 90 -16.35 -24.94 4.61
CA LYS A 90 -16.66 -26.07 3.71
C LYS A 90 -15.59 -26.27 2.61
N ASN A 91 -14.86 -25.22 2.24
CA ASN A 91 -13.74 -25.29 1.29
C ASN A 91 -12.43 -25.79 1.93
N GLY A 92 -12.42 -26.13 3.24
CA GLY A 92 -11.26 -26.61 3.97
C GLY A 92 -10.40 -25.52 4.63
N LEU A 93 -10.70 -24.24 4.42
CA LEU A 93 -9.98 -23.15 5.09
C LEU A 93 -10.28 -23.20 6.59
N ASN A 94 -9.23 -23.06 7.41
CA ASN A 94 -9.36 -22.82 8.84
C ASN A 94 -9.15 -21.33 9.14
N VAL A 95 -10.10 -20.75 9.85
CA VAL A 95 -10.04 -19.36 10.32
C VAL A 95 -9.95 -19.39 11.84
N VAL A 96 -8.91 -18.80 12.37
CA VAL A 96 -8.69 -18.67 13.82
C VAL A 96 -8.89 -17.22 14.23
N VAL A 97 -9.81 -16.97 15.15
CA VAL A 97 -10.10 -15.64 15.66
C VAL A 97 -9.80 -15.62 17.14
N LEU A 98 -8.91 -14.75 17.57
CA LEU A 98 -8.54 -14.52 18.96
C LEU A 98 -8.80 -13.04 19.33
N PRO A 99 -9.90 -12.73 20.01
CA PRO A 99 -10.11 -11.40 20.56
C PRO A 99 -9.09 -11.13 21.67
N THR A 100 -8.48 -9.95 21.64
CA THR A 100 -7.52 -9.50 22.66
C THR A 100 -7.81 -8.06 23.06
N GLU A 101 -7.33 -7.66 24.25
CA GLU A 101 -7.44 -6.29 24.74
C GLU A 101 -6.11 -5.52 24.68
N TYR A 102 -5.09 -6.07 24.02
CA TYR A 102 -3.76 -5.44 23.96
C TYR A 102 -3.79 -4.10 23.24
N LYS A 103 -4.59 -4.01 22.16
CA LYS A 103 -4.79 -2.79 21.40
C LYS A 103 -6.21 -2.76 20.84
N LYS A 104 -7.02 -1.81 21.29
CA LYS A 104 -8.47 -1.77 21.02
C LYS A 104 -8.83 -1.34 19.60
N ASP A 105 -7.95 -0.59 18.96
CA ASP A 105 -8.14 0.04 17.64
C ASP A 105 -7.39 -0.69 16.52
N GLN A 106 -7.01 -1.95 16.72
CA GLN A 106 -6.24 -2.70 15.75
C GLN A 106 -6.72 -4.15 15.59
N VAL A 107 -6.88 -4.56 14.36
CA VAL A 107 -6.98 -5.96 13.95
C VAL A 107 -5.71 -6.34 13.22
N ILE A 108 -5.09 -7.45 13.60
CA ILE A 108 -3.94 -8.04 12.89
C ILE A 108 -4.41 -9.36 12.30
N PHE A 109 -4.08 -9.61 11.04
CA PHE A 109 -4.43 -10.85 10.36
C PHE A 109 -3.27 -11.42 9.56
N GLU A 110 -3.27 -12.73 9.41
CA GLU A 110 -2.32 -13.46 8.61
C GLU A 110 -3.04 -14.63 7.91
N LEU A 111 -2.82 -14.74 6.61
CA LEU A 111 -3.23 -15.89 5.80
C LEU A 111 -1.97 -16.62 5.36
N THR A 112 -1.85 -17.91 5.66
CA THR A 112 -0.67 -18.71 5.32
C THR A 112 -1.03 -19.97 4.56
N LYS A 113 -0.16 -20.35 3.63
CA LYS A 113 -0.20 -21.59 2.88
C LYS A 113 1.20 -22.21 2.86
N LYS A 114 1.30 -23.53 2.95
CA LYS A 114 2.57 -24.25 2.71
C LYS A 114 3.09 -23.93 1.31
N GLY A 115 4.40 -23.69 1.20
CA GLY A 115 5.03 -23.27 -0.04
C GLY A 115 6.37 -22.60 0.22
N GLY A 116 6.50 -21.35 -0.20
CA GLY A 116 7.73 -20.58 -0.06
C GLY A 116 8.84 -21.03 -1.00
N VAL A 117 10.06 -20.75 -0.61
CA VAL A 117 11.25 -21.11 -1.40
C VAL A 117 11.36 -22.62 -1.64
N SER A 118 10.76 -23.43 -0.75
CA SER A 118 10.75 -24.91 -0.91
C SER A 118 10.01 -25.41 -2.15
N LEU A 119 9.25 -24.55 -2.82
CA LEU A 119 8.60 -24.87 -4.12
C LEU A 119 9.44 -24.49 -5.33
N VAL A 120 10.55 -23.78 -5.14
CA VAL A 120 11.47 -23.41 -6.23
C VAL A 120 12.24 -24.67 -6.64
N PRO A 121 12.27 -25.04 -7.93
CA PRO A 121 13.09 -26.14 -8.42
C PRO A 121 14.55 -25.99 -8.01
N THR A 122 15.22 -27.10 -7.72
CA THR A 122 16.62 -27.08 -7.25
C THR A 122 17.56 -26.39 -8.24
N GLU A 123 17.31 -26.56 -9.53
CA GLU A 123 18.05 -25.94 -10.62
C GLU A 123 17.93 -24.42 -10.67
N ASP A 124 16.81 -23.88 -10.18
CA ASP A 124 16.51 -22.44 -10.23
C ASP A 124 16.86 -21.72 -8.93
N ILE A 125 17.16 -22.44 -7.86
CA ILE A 125 17.34 -21.88 -6.52
C ILE A 125 18.46 -20.85 -6.43
N ALA A 126 19.52 -21.03 -7.22
CA ALA A 126 20.67 -20.12 -7.25
C ALA A 126 20.35 -18.78 -7.93
N SER A 127 19.40 -18.77 -8.85
CA SER A 127 18.95 -17.57 -9.58
C SER A 127 17.70 -16.93 -8.96
N PHE A 128 17.09 -17.60 -7.98
CA PHE A 128 15.89 -17.10 -7.34
C PHE A 128 16.19 -15.91 -6.42
N ASP A 129 15.65 -14.74 -6.79
CA ASP A 129 15.79 -13.54 -5.98
C ASP A 129 14.60 -13.40 -5.00
N ARG A 130 14.90 -13.51 -3.71
CA ARG A 130 13.91 -13.37 -2.64
C ARG A 130 13.34 -11.94 -2.52
N ASN A 131 14.03 -10.94 -3.06
CA ASN A 131 13.57 -9.56 -3.07
C ASN A 131 12.38 -9.37 -4.01
N ILE A 132 12.04 -10.34 -4.85
CA ILE A 132 10.87 -10.26 -5.74
C ILE A 132 9.58 -9.96 -4.97
N VAL A 133 9.42 -10.50 -3.76
CA VAL A 133 8.24 -10.25 -2.92
C VAL A 133 8.17 -8.79 -2.47
N GLN A 134 9.31 -8.21 -2.11
CA GLN A 134 9.38 -6.79 -1.73
C GLN A 134 9.13 -5.88 -2.95
N LEU A 135 9.71 -6.20 -4.09
CA LEU A 135 9.44 -5.49 -5.34
C LEU A 135 7.95 -5.56 -5.72
N PHE A 136 7.35 -6.74 -5.55
CA PHE A 136 5.93 -6.92 -5.77
C PHE A 136 5.09 -6.04 -4.84
N ASN A 137 5.31 -6.07 -3.53
CA ASN A 137 4.59 -5.26 -2.55
C ASN A 137 4.71 -3.75 -2.82
N ASN A 138 5.88 -3.28 -3.26
CA ASN A 138 6.12 -1.86 -3.48
C ASN A 138 5.53 -1.34 -4.80
N ASN A 139 5.38 -2.20 -5.80
CA ASN A 139 5.05 -1.77 -7.17
C ASN A 139 3.73 -2.35 -7.70
N SER A 140 3.14 -3.34 -7.01
CA SER A 140 1.90 -3.96 -7.45
C SER A 140 0.68 -3.14 -7.05
N GLY A 141 -0.34 -3.20 -7.88
CA GLY A 141 -1.68 -2.73 -7.57
C GLY A 141 -2.59 -3.85 -7.09
N ILE A 142 -3.87 -3.58 -7.08
CA ILE A 142 -4.92 -4.54 -6.73
C ILE A 142 -5.92 -4.58 -7.88
N ALA A 143 -6.20 -5.75 -8.42
CA ALA A 143 -7.06 -5.94 -9.59
C ALA A 143 -6.61 -5.05 -10.78
N SER A 144 -7.45 -4.13 -11.24
CA SER A 144 -7.14 -3.20 -12.33
C SER A 144 -6.51 -1.88 -11.85
N TYR A 145 -6.35 -1.67 -10.54
CA TYR A 145 -5.84 -0.45 -9.97
C TYR A 145 -4.33 -0.53 -9.73
N ASN A 146 -3.58 0.46 -10.19
CA ASN A 146 -2.15 0.56 -9.88
C ASN A 146 -1.93 1.02 -8.42
N SER A 147 -0.69 0.92 -7.93
CA SER A 147 -0.35 1.25 -6.54
C SER A 147 -0.71 2.69 -6.13
N ALA A 148 -0.55 3.66 -7.03
CA ALA A 148 -0.89 5.05 -6.77
C ALA A 148 -2.41 5.24 -6.60
N THR A 149 -3.20 4.55 -7.42
CA THR A 149 -4.67 4.54 -7.32
C THR A 149 -5.13 3.88 -6.04
N VAL A 150 -4.56 2.70 -5.70
CA VAL A 150 -4.84 2.01 -4.44
C VAL A 150 -4.54 2.89 -3.23
N SER A 151 -3.41 3.58 -3.20
CA SER A 151 -3.07 4.52 -2.13
C SER A 151 -4.10 5.65 -1.99
N LYS A 152 -4.61 6.18 -3.09
CA LYS A 152 -5.68 7.19 -3.07
C LYS A 152 -7.01 6.62 -2.56
N MET A 153 -7.37 5.40 -2.96
CA MET A 153 -8.59 4.71 -2.50
C MET A 153 -8.56 4.44 -0.99
N LEU A 154 -7.37 4.20 -0.44
CA LEU A 154 -7.16 3.98 1.00
C LEU A 154 -7.00 5.28 1.80
N THR A 155 -7.10 6.45 1.18
CA THR A 155 -7.00 7.74 1.90
C THR A 155 -8.09 7.84 2.96
N GLY A 156 -7.68 8.09 4.22
CA GLY A 156 -8.58 8.16 5.38
C GLY A 156 -8.94 6.80 5.99
N LYS A 157 -8.38 5.70 5.48
CA LYS A 157 -8.49 4.35 6.03
C LYS A 157 -7.18 3.92 6.69
N THR A 158 -7.30 3.13 7.74
CA THR A 158 -6.14 2.49 8.40
C THR A 158 -6.07 1.05 7.94
N VAL A 159 -5.44 0.81 6.81
CA VAL A 159 -5.29 -0.52 6.20
C VAL A 159 -3.86 -0.70 5.71
N SER A 160 -3.25 -1.82 6.06
CA SER A 160 -1.97 -2.27 5.52
C SER A 160 -2.06 -3.75 5.21
N VAL A 161 -1.75 -4.12 3.99
CA VAL A 161 -1.73 -5.51 3.51
C VAL A 161 -0.48 -5.73 2.69
N SER A 162 0.22 -6.82 2.94
CA SER A 162 1.41 -7.20 2.19
C SER A 162 1.48 -8.71 2.00
N THR A 163 2.07 -9.13 0.89
CA THR A 163 2.43 -10.53 0.67
C THR A 163 3.76 -10.83 1.34
N ASN A 164 3.94 -12.07 1.78
CA ASN A 164 5.18 -12.55 2.36
C ASN A 164 5.52 -13.95 1.85
N MET A 165 6.81 -14.27 1.89
CA MET A 165 7.32 -15.59 1.54
C MET A 165 8.48 -15.93 2.47
N SER A 166 8.43 -17.12 3.05
CA SER A 166 9.51 -17.71 3.84
C SER A 166 10.05 -18.96 3.17
N GLU A 167 10.89 -19.72 3.87
CA GLU A 167 11.43 -20.97 3.35
C GLU A 167 10.33 -21.98 2.97
N THR A 168 9.29 -22.08 3.79
CA THR A 168 8.27 -23.13 3.68
C THR A 168 6.84 -22.63 3.62
N LYS A 169 6.61 -21.30 3.58
CA LYS A 169 5.28 -20.70 3.59
C LYS A 169 5.20 -19.50 2.64
N ASN A 170 4.06 -19.38 1.98
CA ASN A 170 3.59 -18.16 1.34
C ASN A 170 2.44 -17.58 2.16
N GLY A 171 2.34 -16.28 2.20
CA GLY A 171 1.29 -15.65 2.98
C GLY A 171 0.91 -14.25 2.54
N ILE A 172 -0.14 -13.78 3.19
CA ILE A 172 -0.58 -12.40 3.19
C ILE A 172 -0.70 -12.03 4.67
N SER A 173 -0.14 -10.92 5.06
CA SER A 173 -0.28 -10.36 6.40
C SER A 173 -0.70 -8.92 6.34
N GLY A 174 -1.37 -8.47 7.37
CA GLY A 174 -1.81 -7.09 7.43
C GLY A 174 -2.36 -6.68 8.78
N HIS A 175 -2.69 -5.42 8.85
CA HIS A 175 -3.41 -4.85 9.97
C HIS A 175 -4.36 -3.76 9.48
N CYS A 176 -5.41 -3.53 10.25
CA CYS A 176 -6.37 -2.48 9.97
C CYS A 176 -7.01 -1.96 11.26
N ALA A 177 -7.71 -0.83 11.16
CA ALA A 177 -8.69 -0.45 12.18
C ALA A 177 -9.89 -1.41 12.12
N PRO A 178 -10.62 -1.63 13.22
CA PRO A 178 -11.79 -2.52 13.24
C PRO A 178 -12.86 -2.14 12.21
N GLU A 179 -13.10 -0.86 11.99
CA GLU A 179 -14.03 -0.33 11.00
C GLU A 179 -13.61 -0.55 9.54
N ASP A 180 -12.31 -0.78 9.30
CA ASP A 180 -11.74 -0.95 7.97
C ASP A 180 -11.52 -2.42 7.60
N ILE A 181 -11.96 -3.38 8.41
CA ILE A 181 -11.70 -4.81 8.21
C ILE A 181 -12.25 -5.33 6.87
N GLU A 182 -13.42 -4.85 6.46
CA GLU A 182 -14.01 -5.23 5.17
C GLU A 182 -13.17 -4.72 3.99
N THR A 183 -12.53 -3.58 4.14
CA THR A 183 -11.60 -3.05 3.13
C THR A 183 -10.29 -3.82 3.09
N ALA A 184 -9.84 -4.36 4.24
CA ALA A 184 -8.57 -5.06 4.38
C ALA A 184 -8.62 -6.51 3.88
N LEU A 185 -9.77 -7.19 3.96
CA LEU A 185 -9.99 -8.59 3.58
C LEU A 185 -10.60 -8.73 2.21
#